data_d8f9a809d4677f1d507c5c467b724443
#
_entry.id   d8f9a809d4677f1d507c5c467b724443
#
_cell.length_a   1.000
_cell.length_b   1.000
_cell.length_c   1.000
_cell.angle_alpha   90.00
_cell.angle_beta   90.00
_cell.angle_gamma   90.00
#
_symmetry.space_group_name_H-M   'P 1'
#
loop_
_entity.id
_entity.type
_entity.pdbx_description
1 polymer ?
#
loop_
_entity_poly.entity_id
_entity_poly.type
_entity_poly.pdbx_seq_one_letter_code
_entity_poly.pdbx_strand_id
1 'polypeptide(L)' 'MSSPKVLFGFHAVGVRLKTAPQSIIEIYYESTRRDARMRQFLDRAKEAGARLIEADSIRIAKLAGSHGHQGVAARVEPVA' A
#
# COMPACT_ATOMS: atom_id res chain seq x y z
N MET A 1 -17.70 11.17 10.76
CA MET A 1 -17.29 10.53 9.51
C MET A 1 -15.79 10.43 9.43
N SER A 2 -15.31 9.26 9.14
CA SER A 2 -13.87 9.05 9.06
C SER A 2 -13.40 9.15 7.62
N SER A 3 -12.38 9.96 7.39
CA SER A 3 -11.74 10.05 6.09
C SER A 3 -10.83 8.85 5.88
N PRO A 4 -10.64 8.40 4.63
CA PRO A 4 -9.67 7.35 4.36
C PRO A 4 -8.28 7.76 4.85
N LYS A 5 -7.56 6.78 5.37
CA LYS A 5 -6.21 6.97 5.85
C LYS A 5 -5.22 6.42 4.83
N VAL A 6 -4.02 7.00 4.76
CA VAL A 6 -2.98 6.49 3.90
C VAL A 6 -1.86 5.91 4.76
N LEU A 7 -1.53 4.66 4.50
CA LEU A 7 -0.38 4.00 5.08
C LEU A 7 0.70 3.89 4.02
N PHE A 8 1.95 3.87 4.42
CA PHE A 8 3.06 3.75 3.48
C PHE A 8 4.19 2.91 4.06
N GLY A 9 4.99 2.33 3.16
CA GLY A 9 6.06 1.44 3.53
C GLY A 9 5.58 0.00 3.66
N PHE A 10 6.50 -0.95 3.44
CA PHE A 10 6.17 -2.38 3.45
C PHE A 10 5.64 -2.85 4.80
N HIS A 11 6.21 -2.32 5.88
CA HIS A 11 5.81 -2.77 7.22
C HIS A 11 4.37 -2.38 7.53
N ALA A 12 4.06 -1.10 7.39
CA ALA A 12 2.73 -0.59 7.75
C ALA A 12 1.63 -1.21 6.87
N VAL A 13 1.86 -1.24 5.56
CA VAL A 13 0.88 -1.82 4.64
C VAL A 13 0.79 -3.34 4.82
N GLY A 14 1.92 -4.00 5.06
CA GLY A 14 1.97 -5.44 5.29
C GLY A 14 1.21 -5.86 6.53
N VAL A 15 1.33 -5.11 7.62
CA VAL A 15 0.59 -5.38 8.85
C VAL A 15 -0.92 -5.25 8.60
N ARG A 16 -1.34 -4.22 7.87
CA ARG A 16 -2.76 -4.03 7.56
C ARG A 16 -3.29 -5.14 6.66
N LEU A 17 -2.50 -5.61 5.69
CA LEU A 17 -2.86 -6.75 4.86
C LEU A 17 -3.08 -8.01 5.68
N LYS A 18 -2.28 -8.18 6.74
CA LYS A 18 -2.35 -9.36 7.58
C LYS A 18 -3.50 -9.31 8.58
N THR A 19 -3.77 -8.13 9.13
CA THR A 19 -4.74 -7.99 10.24
C THR A 19 -6.13 -7.56 9.78
N ALA A 20 -6.20 -6.72 8.76
CA ALA A 20 -7.49 -6.20 8.29
C ALA A 20 -7.46 -5.93 6.79
N PRO A 21 -7.28 -6.98 5.96
CA PRO A 21 -7.16 -6.80 4.50
C PRO A 21 -8.40 -6.17 3.88
N GLN A 22 -9.57 -6.44 4.44
CA GLN A 22 -10.82 -5.90 3.92
C GLN A 22 -10.94 -4.39 4.11
N SER A 23 -10.12 -3.78 4.96
CA SER A 23 -10.12 -2.33 5.15
C SER A 23 -9.29 -1.60 4.11
N ILE A 24 -8.52 -2.31 3.30
CA ILE A 24 -7.68 -1.71 2.27
C ILE A 24 -8.52 -1.41 1.04
N ILE A 25 -8.57 -0.14 0.66
CA ILE A 25 -9.33 0.28 -0.51
C ILE A 25 -8.52 0.01 -1.77
N GLU A 26 -7.25 0.44 -1.78
CA GLU A 26 -6.36 0.24 -2.91
C GLU A 26 -4.91 0.37 -2.45
N ILE A 27 -4.01 -0.25 -3.20
CA ILE A 27 -2.57 -0.19 -2.93
C ILE A 27 -1.88 0.39 -4.15
N TYR A 28 -1.08 1.42 -3.94
CA TYR A 28 -0.25 2.04 -4.97
C TYR A 28 1.16 1.50 -4.86
N TYR A 29 1.75 1.07 -5.96
CA TYR A 29 3.09 0.51 -5.96
C TYR A 29 3.91 1.05 -7.12
N GLU A 30 5.23 1.14 -6.92
CA GLU A 30 6.16 1.63 -7.92
C GLU A 30 6.58 0.47 -8.81
N SER A 31 6.10 0.48 -10.06
CA SER A 31 6.32 -0.62 -10.99
C SER A 31 7.77 -0.77 -11.43
N THR A 32 8.57 0.29 -11.32
CA THR A 32 9.99 0.25 -11.69
C THR A 32 10.82 -0.48 -10.65
N ARG A 33 10.31 -0.66 -9.45
CA ARG A 33 11.01 -1.37 -8.39
C ARG A 33 10.76 -2.86 -8.51
N ARG A 34 11.82 -3.62 -8.82
CA ARG A 34 11.70 -5.06 -9.12
C ARG A 34 12.51 -5.93 -8.17
N ASP A 35 12.54 -5.62 -6.90
CA ASP A 35 13.21 -6.47 -5.94
C ASP A 35 12.29 -7.59 -5.44
N ALA A 36 12.88 -8.58 -4.79
CA ALA A 36 12.13 -9.73 -4.27
C ALA A 36 11.10 -9.33 -3.23
N ARG A 37 11.41 -8.31 -2.45
CA ARG A 37 10.51 -7.82 -1.40
C ARG A 37 9.23 -7.25 -1.99
N MET A 38 9.35 -6.48 -3.08
CA MET A 38 8.19 -5.93 -3.77
C MET A 38 7.34 -7.06 -4.36
N ARG A 39 7.99 -8.06 -4.97
CA ARG A 39 7.28 -9.18 -5.56
C ARG A 39 6.48 -9.95 -4.51
N GLN A 40 7.10 -10.27 -3.38
CA GLN A 40 6.42 -10.95 -2.29
C GLN A 40 5.25 -10.14 -1.75
N PHE A 41 5.45 -8.84 -1.61
CA PHE A 41 4.40 -7.94 -1.15
C PHE A 41 3.20 -7.95 -2.10
N LEU A 42 3.46 -7.84 -3.40
CA LEU A 42 2.39 -7.83 -4.41
C LEU A 42 1.64 -9.15 -4.46
N ASP A 43 2.34 -10.28 -4.30
CA ASP A 43 1.71 -11.58 -4.26
C ASP A 43 0.75 -11.69 -3.07
N ARG A 44 1.17 -11.23 -1.89
CA ARG A 44 0.31 -11.21 -0.71
C ARG A 44 -0.90 -10.32 -0.91
N ALA A 45 -0.70 -9.16 -1.52
CA ALA A 45 -1.78 -8.23 -1.77
C ALA A 45 -2.82 -8.83 -2.73
N LYS A 46 -2.37 -9.53 -3.75
CA LYS A 46 -3.26 -10.22 -4.68
C LYS A 46 -4.06 -11.32 -4.00
N GLU A 47 -3.41 -12.09 -3.15
CA GLU A 47 -4.09 -13.16 -2.39
C GLU A 47 -5.15 -12.59 -1.47
N ALA A 48 -4.92 -11.42 -0.91
CA ALA A 48 -5.89 -10.74 -0.04
C ALA A 48 -7.03 -10.09 -0.82
N GLY A 49 -6.96 -10.08 -2.15
CA GLY A 49 -7.96 -9.46 -2.99
C GLY A 49 -7.84 -7.94 -3.08
N ALA A 50 -6.69 -7.39 -2.72
CA ALA A 50 -6.48 -5.96 -2.74
C ALA A 50 -6.34 -5.43 -4.17
N ARG A 51 -6.84 -4.23 -4.41
CA ARG A 51 -6.71 -3.56 -5.69
C ARG A 51 -5.30 -2.94 -5.80
N LEU A 52 -4.57 -3.31 -6.85
CA LEU A 52 -3.22 -2.81 -7.09
C LEU A 52 -3.23 -1.77 -8.20
N ILE A 53 -2.59 -0.63 -7.95
CA ILE A 53 -2.51 0.47 -8.92
C ILE A 53 -1.05 0.86 -9.08
N GLU A 54 -0.55 0.85 -10.31
CA GLU A 54 0.79 1.32 -10.60
C GLU A 54 0.87 2.84 -10.45
N ALA A 55 1.94 3.32 -9.85
CA ALA A 55 2.19 4.74 -9.71
C ALA A 55 3.68 4.99 -9.67
N ASP A 56 4.09 6.21 -9.99
CA ASP A 56 5.50 6.58 -9.86
C ASP A 56 5.81 7.02 -8.42
N SER A 57 7.10 7.15 -8.13
CA SER A 57 7.58 7.53 -6.81
C SER A 57 7.02 8.89 -6.35
N ILE A 58 6.91 9.83 -7.27
CA ILE A 58 6.41 11.18 -6.97
C ILE A 58 4.94 11.12 -6.56
N ARG A 59 4.14 10.36 -7.29
CA ARG A 59 2.71 10.23 -6.99
C ARG A 59 2.49 9.53 -5.65
N ILE A 60 3.26 8.48 -5.39
CA ILE A 60 3.18 7.76 -4.11
C ILE A 60 3.60 8.68 -2.97
N ALA A 61 4.65 9.47 -3.15
CA ALA A 61 5.09 10.43 -2.14
C ALA A 61 4.02 11.47 -1.82
N LYS A 62 3.30 11.94 -2.83
CA LYS A 62 2.19 12.88 -2.62
C LYS A 62 1.06 12.25 -1.82
N LEU A 63 0.70 11.02 -2.12
CA LEU A 63 -0.32 10.29 -1.39
C LEU A 63 0.09 10.03 0.05
N ALA A 64 1.33 9.62 0.26
CA ALA A 64 1.84 9.29 1.58
C ALA A 64 2.19 10.51 2.42
N GLY A 65 2.44 11.64 1.78
CA GLY A 65 2.94 12.83 2.45
C GLY A 65 4.39 12.67 2.92
N SER A 66 5.13 11.72 2.35
CA SER A 66 6.48 11.41 2.78
C SER A 66 7.23 10.71 1.64
N HIS A 67 8.54 10.90 1.59
CA HIS A 67 9.40 10.19 0.66
C HIS A 67 9.88 8.84 1.21
N GLY A 68 9.57 8.53 2.46
CA GLY A 68 9.95 7.26 3.09
C GLY A 68 8.99 6.11 2.82
N HIS A 69 8.31 6.10 1.67
CA HIS A 69 7.26 5.13 1.37
C HIS A 69 7.77 3.78 0.86
N GLN A 70 9.05 3.66 0.55
CA GLN A 70 9.65 2.42 0.05
C GLN A 70 9.00 1.89 -1.24
N GLY A 71 8.30 2.73 -1.97
CA GLY A 71 7.63 2.38 -3.22
C GLY A 71 6.23 1.83 -3.08
N VAL A 72 5.64 1.86 -1.88
CA VAL A 72 4.27 1.40 -1.67
C VAL A 72 3.50 2.33 -0.74
N ALA A 73 2.22 2.49 -1.05
CA ALA A 73 1.29 3.22 -0.19
C ALA A 73 -0.10 2.61 -0.36
N ALA A 74 -0.91 2.64 0.67
CA ALA A 74 -2.25 2.09 0.60
C ALA A 74 -3.26 3.08 1.19
N ARG A 75 -4.38 3.21 0.52
CA ARG A 75 -5.54 3.91 1.08
C ARG A 75 -6.37 2.88 1.83
N VAL A 76 -6.63 3.16 3.08
CA VAL A 76 -7.35 2.23 3.95
C VAL A 76 -8.48 2.95 4.66
N GLU A 77 -9.53 2.21 4.98
CA GLU A 77 -10.59 2.72 5.82
C GLU A 77 -10.15 2.63 7.28
N PRO A 78 -10.53 3.61 8.12
CA PRO A 78 -10.24 3.52 9.54
C PRO A 78 -10.92 2.29 10.12
N VAL A 79 -10.20 1.54 10.93
CA VAL A 79 -10.77 0.40 11.66
C VAL A 79 -11.14 0.88 13.05
N ALA A 80 -12.39 0.68 13.36
CA ALA A 80 -12.90 1.09 14.67
C ALA A 80 -12.32 0.23 15.79
#